data_7a73502ff920eede0dc858dd8d25be37
#
_entry.id   7a73502ff920eede0dc858dd8d25be37
#
_cell.length_a   1.000
_cell.length_b   1.000
_cell.length_c   1.000
_cell.angle_alpha   90.00
_cell.angle_beta   90.00
_cell.angle_gamma   90.00
#
_symmetry.space_group_name_H-M   'P 1'
#
loop_
_entity.id
_entity.type
_entity.pdbx_description
1 polymer ?
#
loop_
_entity_poly.entity_id
_entity_poly.type
_entity_poly.pdbx_seq_one_letter_code
_entity_poly.pdbx_strand_id
1 'polypeptide(L)'
;LKGVTTETGAGQWGTALSMACAFFDLDCQVYMVKVSYEQKPFRREVMRTYGAAVTPSPSDTTEVGRQILAAHPGTTGSLGCAISEAVEAASKQPGYRYVLGSVLNQVLLHQSIIGLETKAALDKYNIVPDIIIGCAGGGSNLGGLISPFMGEKLRGERDYRIIAVEPASCPSFTRGKFAYDFCDTGMVCPLAKMYT
;
A
#
# COMPACT_ATOMS: atom_id res chain seq x y z
N LEU A 1 3.28 -10.80 19.88
CA LEU A 1 3.68 -10.54 18.50
C LEU A 1 5.19 -10.60 18.39
N LYS A 2 5.71 -11.44 17.49
CA LYS A 2 7.16 -11.54 17.23
C LYS A 2 7.57 -10.67 16.05
N GLY A 3 6.73 -10.63 15.03
CA GLY A 3 7.04 -9.92 13.83
C GLY A 3 5.84 -9.74 12.92
N VAL A 4 6.06 -9.04 11.83
CA VAL A 4 5.06 -8.78 10.80
C VAL A 4 5.59 -9.12 9.42
N THR A 5 4.67 -9.45 8.54
CA THR A 5 4.93 -9.56 7.09
C THR A 5 4.12 -8.52 6.36
N THR A 6 4.62 -8.02 5.25
CA THR A 6 3.90 -7.06 4.42
C THR A 6 4.35 -7.12 2.97
N GLU A 7 3.50 -6.60 2.09
CA GLU A 7 3.85 -6.26 0.72
C GLU A 7 4.35 -4.82 0.61
N THR A 8 5.07 -4.53 -0.44
CA THR A 8 5.31 -3.15 -0.86
C THR A 8 5.48 -3.05 -2.39
N GLY A 9 4.86 -2.07 -3.00
CA GLY A 9 5.06 -1.78 -4.42
C GLY A 9 6.41 -1.12 -4.66
N ALA A 10 6.42 0.21 -4.67
CA ALA A 10 7.63 1.01 -4.89
C ALA A 10 8.55 1.15 -3.66
N GLY A 11 8.22 0.57 -2.52
CA GLY A 11 9.02 0.56 -1.30
C GLY A 11 8.66 1.62 -0.26
N GLN A 12 7.67 2.48 -0.51
CA GLN A 12 7.26 3.53 0.43
C GLN A 12 6.72 2.95 1.74
N TRP A 13 5.72 2.08 1.60
CA TRP A 13 5.09 1.42 2.74
C TRP A 13 6.07 0.49 3.48
N GLY A 14 6.83 -0.32 2.73
CA GLY A 14 7.84 -1.20 3.32
C GLY A 14 8.86 -0.43 4.17
N THR A 15 9.30 0.74 3.71
CA THR A 15 10.22 1.62 4.48
C THR A 15 9.56 2.13 5.76
N ALA A 16 8.34 2.62 5.70
CA ALA A 16 7.62 3.13 6.87
C ALA A 16 7.39 2.03 7.92
N LEU A 17 6.98 0.83 7.49
CA LEU A 17 6.76 -0.30 8.39
C LEU A 17 8.06 -0.82 8.98
N SER A 18 9.14 -0.90 8.17
CA SER A 18 10.47 -1.31 8.67
C SER A 18 10.97 -0.39 9.78
N MET A 19 10.80 0.92 9.62
CA MET A 19 11.13 1.90 10.64
C MET A 19 10.28 1.73 11.90
N ALA A 20 8.98 1.53 11.75
CA ALA A 20 8.08 1.28 12.88
C ALA A 20 8.46 -0.02 13.63
N CYS A 21 8.77 -1.09 12.90
CA CYS A 21 9.21 -2.35 13.50
C CYS A 21 10.52 -2.19 14.29
N ALA A 22 11.46 -1.39 13.79
CA ALA A 22 12.68 -1.08 14.54
C ALA A 22 12.39 -0.34 15.87
N PHE A 23 11.40 0.55 15.91
CA PHE A 23 11.00 1.23 17.15
C PHE A 23 10.30 0.33 18.16
N PHE A 24 9.61 -0.72 17.69
CA PHE A 24 8.86 -1.64 18.54
C PHE A 24 9.54 -2.99 18.77
N ASP A 25 10.79 -3.12 18.34
CA ASP A 25 11.57 -4.37 18.44
C ASP A 25 10.81 -5.58 17.85
N LEU A 26 10.31 -5.42 16.63
CA LEU A 26 9.58 -6.44 15.89
C LEU A 26 10.34 -6.86 14.63
N ASP A 27 10.35 -8.16 14.35
CA ASP A 27 10.82 -8.65 13.06
C ASP A 27 9.93 -8.12 11.92
N CYS A 28 10.54 -7.75 10.80
CA CYS A 28 9.84 -7.25 9.62
C CYS A 28 10.26 -8.02 8.36
N GLN A 29 9.30 -8.65 7.69
CA GLN A 29 9.51 -9.32 6.40
C GLN A 29 8.71 -8.59 5.32
N VAL A 30 9.40 -8.07 4.33
CA VAL A 30 8.82 -7.26 3.26
C VAL A 30 8.95 -7.98 1.92
N TYR A 31 7.83 -8.24 1.26
CA TYR A 31 7.77 -8.72 -0.12
C TYR A 31 7.62 -7.52 -1.04
N MET A 32 8.67 -7.21 -1.80
CA MET A 32 8.70 -6.04 -2.68
C MET A 32 8.49 -6.44 -4.13
N VAL A 33 7.62 -5.76 -4.84
CA VAL A 33 7.40 -6.01 -6.28
C VAL A 33 8.73 -6.05 -7.03
N LYS A 34 9.01 -7.15 -7.74
CA LYS A 34 10.33 -7.48 -8.33
C LYS A 34 10.90 -6.34 -9.18
N VAL A 35 10.14 -5.77 -10.09
CA VAL A 35 10.60 -4.66 -10.92
C VAL A 35 11.03 -3.44 -10.09
N SER A 36 10.31 -3.15 -9.01
CA SER A 36 10.66 -2.05 -8.11
C SER A 36 11.87 -2.38 -7.23
N TYR A 37 12.01 -3.63 -6.81
CA TYR A 37 13.18 -4.11 -6.07
C TYR A 37 14.48 -3.91 -6.86
N GLU A 38 14.43 -4.13 -8.18
CA GLU A 38 15.57 -3.95 -9.08
C GLU A 38 15.83 -2.47 -9.40
N GLN A 39 14.76 -1.71 -9.70
CA GLN A 39 14.87 -0.31 -10.13
C GLN A 39 15.12 0.69 -8.99
N LYS A 40 14.84 0.30 -7.74
CA LYS A 40 14.89 1.19 -6.57
C LYS A 40 15.77 0.60 -5.46
N PRO A 41 17.06 0.36 -5.73
CA PRO A 41 17.94 -0.32 -4.78
C PRO A 41 18.06 0.44 -3.45
N PHE A 42 18.08 1.78 -3.47
CA PHE A 42 18.21 2.57 -2.24
C PHE A 42 17.04 2.36 -1.26
N ARG A 43 15.83 2.17 -1.74
CA ARG A 43 14.69 1.87 -0.86
C ARG A 43 14.82 0.52 -0.16
N ARG A 44 15.31 -0.47 -0.90
CA ARG A 44 15.63 -1.78 -0.34
C ARG A 44 16.70 -1.69 0.75
N GLU A 45 17.76 -0.93 0.52
CA GLU A 45 18.82 -0.76 1.50
C GLU A 45 18.35 0.02 2.74
N VAL A 46 17.50 1.03 2.59
CA VAL A 46 16.88 1.72 3.73
C VAL A 46 16.05 0.77 4.59
N MET A 47 15.22 -0.08 3.98
CA MET A 47 14.46 -1.09 4.73
C MET A 47 15.38 -2.05 5.49
N ARG A 48 16.47 -2.50 4.87
CA ARG A 48 17.49 -3.35 5.50
C ARG A 48 18.22 -2.65 6.63
N THR A 49 18.49 -1.37 6.52
CA THR A 49 19.12 -0.55 7.57
C THR A 49 18.23 -0.51 8.82
N TYR A 50 16.90 -0.54 8.68
CA TYR A 50 15.97 -0.70 9.78
C TYR A 50 15.78 -2.15 10.25
N GLY A 51 16.55 -3.10 9.72
CA GLY A 51 16.52 -4.50 10.14
C GLY A 51 15.50 -5.38 9.39
N ALA A 52 14.80 -4.87 8.40
CA ALA A 52 13.83 -5.67 7.66
C ALA A 52 14.50 -6.64 6.66
N ALA A 53 13.94 -7.86 6.57
CA ALA A 53 14.23 -8.79 5.49
C ALA A 53 13.39 -8.41 4.26
N VAL A 54 14.04 -8.11 3.13
CA VAL A 54 13.37 -7.66 1.91
C VAL A 54 13.57 -8.68 0.80
N THR A 55 12.48 -9.25 0.32
CA THR A 55 12.42 -10.29 -0.71
C THR A 55 11.76 -9.77 -1.98
N PRO A 56 12.35 -9.94 -3.18
CA PRO A 56 11.68 -9.62 -4.43
C PRO A 56 10.51 -10.59 -4.66
N SER A 57 9.34 -10.07 -5.06
CA SER A 57 8.12 -10.86 -5.27
C SER A 57 7.68 -10.80 -6.76
N PRO A 58 7.29 -11.95 -7.35
CA PRO A 58 7.22 -13.29 -6.74
C PRO A 58 8.59 -13.92 -6.51
N SER A 59 8.69 -14.75 -5.46
CA SER A 59 9.91 -15.44 -5.03
C SER A 59 9.74 -16.97 -4.97
N ASP A 60 10.82 -17.68 -4.77
CA ASP A 60 10.82 -19.14 -4.52
C ASP A 60 10.69 -19.49 -3.02
N THR A 61 10.63 -18.50 -2.15
CA THR A 61 10.58 -18.68 -0.70
C THR A 61 9.20 -19.10 -0.18
N THR A 62 8.15 -18.83 -0.95
CA THR A 62 6.76 -19.19 -0.64
C THR A 62 6.20 -20.19 -1.66
N GLU A 63 5.15 -20.93 -1.28
CA GLU A 63 4.49 -21.86 -2.20
C GLU A 63 3.76 -21.10 -3.33
N VAL A 64 3.02 -20.07 -2.95
CA VAL A 64 2.30 -19.24 -3.92
C VAL A 64 3.26 -18.50 -4.86
N GLY A 65 4.41 -18.05 -4.37
CA GLY A 65 5.45 -17.44 -5.20
C GLY A 65 6.00 -18.42 -6.25
N ARG A 66 6.31 -19.66 -5.84
CA ARG A 66 6.73 -20.72 -6.78
C ARG A 66 5.67 -21.03 -7.83
N GLN A 67 4.40 -21.11 -7.45
CA GLN A 67 3.29 -21.34 -8.38
C GLN A 67 3.17 -20.21 -9.41
N ILE A 68 3.26 -18.95 -8.96
CA ILE A 68 3.23 -17.78 -9.85
C ILE A 68 4.42 -17.78 -10.82
N LEU A 69 5.62 -18.08 -10.33
CA LEU A 69 6.82 -18.17 -11.17
C LEU A 69 6.75 -19.32 -12.19
N ALA A 70 6.15 -20.46 -11.80
CA ALA A 70 5.94 -21.58 -12.71
C ALA A 70 4.92 -21.24 -13.80
N ALA A 71 3.83 -20.56 -13.46
CA ALA A 71 2.80 -20.14 -14.42
C ALA A 71 3.28 -18.98 -15.32
N HIS A 72 4.12 -18.10 -14.79
CA HIS A 72 4.58 -16.88 -15.46
C HIS A 72 6.08 -16.63 -15.25
N PRO A 73 6.99 -17.44 -15.87
CA PRO A 73 8.43 -17.39 -15.61
C PRO A 73 9.10 -16.04 -15.86
N GLY A 74 8.53 -15.23 -16.77
CA GLY A 74 9.05 -13.90 -17.12
C GLY A 74 8.41 -12.74 -16.36
N THR A 75 7.60 -12.99 -15.33
CA THR A 75 6.87 -11.92 -14.64
C THR A 75 7.80 -10.94 -13.92
N THR A 76 7.47 -9.66 -14.03
CA THR A 76 8.11 -8.58 -13.28
C THR A 76 7.50 -8.39 -11.88
N GLY A 77 6.51 -9.20 -11.53
CA GLY A 77 5.77 -9.12 -10.29
C GLY A 77 4.66 -8.07 -10.31
N SER A 78 3.79 -8.17 -9.34
CA SER A 78 2.71 -7.21 -9.08
C SER A 78 2.49 -7.06 -7.58
N LEU A 79 1.73 -6.05 -7.18
CA LEU A 79 1.35 -5.89 -5.78
C LEU A 79 0.55 -7.10 -5.28
N GLY A 80 -0.34 -7.64 -6.13
CA GLY A 80 -1.10 -8.84 -5.81
C GLY A 80 -0.24 -10.08 -5.53
N CYS A 81 0.87 -10.27 -6.26
CA CYS A 81 1.83 -11.33 -5.97
C CYS A 81 2.46 -11.15 -4.58
N ALA A 82 2.91 -9.94 -4.28
CA ALA A 82 3.56 -9.62 -3.01
C ALA A 82 2.60 -9.76 -1.82
N ILE A 83 1.32 -9.42 -1.98
CA ILE A 83 0.27 -9.65 -0.98
C ILE A 83 0.13 -11.14 -0.70
N SER A 84 -0.02 -11.97 -1.74
CA SER A 84 -0.15 -13.42 -1.60
C SER A 84 0.99 -14.04 -0.79
N GLU A 85 2.23 -13.67 -1.12
CA GLU A 85 3.42 -14.17 -0.43
C GLU A 85 3.48 -13.71 1.03
N ALA A 86 3.19 -12.43 1.29
CA ALA A 86 3.20 -11.88 2.65
C ALA A 86 2.14 -12.52 3.55
N VAL A 87 0.94 -12.79 3.03
CA VAL A 87 -0.13 -13.49 3.75
C VAL A 87 0.25 -14.94 4.03
N GLU A 88 0.78 -15.64 3.03
CA GLU A 88 1.25 -17.02 3.21
C GLU A 88 2.34 -17.09 4.28
N ALA A 89 3.34 -16.21 4.22
CA ALA A 89 4.42 -16.18 5.18
C ALA A 89 3.93 -15.93 6.62
N ALA A 90 2.99 -15.00 6.81
CA ALA A 90 2.39 -14.75 8.11
C ALA A 90 1.63 -15.97 8.65
N SER A 91 0.89 -16.66 7.79
CA SER A 91 0.08 -17.82 8.18
C SER A 91 0.92 -19.01 8.63
N LYS A 92 2.13 -19.15 8.09
CA LYS A 92 3.06 -20.25 8.38
C LYS A 92 3.99 -19.97 9.57
N GLN A 93 4.06 -18.74 10.06
CA GLN A 93 4.98 -18.35 11.14
C GLN A 93 4.24 -18.02 12.44
N PRO A 94 4.33 -18.86 13.50
CA PRO A 94 3.70 -18.56 14.79
C PRO A 94 4.21 -17.25 15.39
N GLY A 95 3.28 -16.36 15.77
CA GLY A 95 3.60 -15.06 16.33
C GLY A 95 3.76 -13.94 15.29
N TYR A 96 3.64 -14.23 14.01
CA TYR A 96 3.63 -13.22 12.95
C TYR A 96 2.21 -12.80 12.56
N ARG A 97 2.08 -11.60 12.02
CA ARG A 97 0.83 -11.05 11.45
C ARG A 97 1.13 -10.34 10.13
N TYR A 98 0.22 -10.51 9.19
CA TYR A 98 0.23 -9.71 7.97
C TYR A 98 -0.31 -8.30 8.23
N VAL A 99 0.39 -7.29 7.71
CA VAL A 99 0.01 -5.88 7.83
C VAL A 99 -0.15 -5.29 6.42
N LEU A 100 -1.38 -4.94 6.08
CA LEU A 100 -1.71 -4.33 4.79
C LEU A 100 -1.49 -2.81 4.83
N GLY A 101 -0.75 -2.28 3.87
CA GLY A 101 -0.34 -0.87 3.85
C GLY A 101 -1.41 0.11 3.38
N SER A 102 -2.46 -0.35 2.73
CA SER A 102 -3.53 0.50 2.20
C SER A 102 -4.82 -0.30 1.97
N VAL A 103 -5.77 0.22 1.16
CA VAL A 103 -7.02 -0.45 0.75
C VAL A 103 -8.10 -0.47 1.83
N LEU A 104 -7.77 -0.73 3.07
CA LEU A 104 -8.73 -0.91 4.16
C LEU A 104 -9.19 0.44 4.76
N ASN A 105 -10.45 0.50 5.19
CA ASN A 105 -11.03 1.71 5.78
C ASN A 105 -10.27 2.24 7.00
N GLN A 106 -9.76 1.35 7.88
CA GLN A 106 -8.96 1.78 9.03
C GLN A 106 -7.64 2.44 8.60
N VAL A 107 -7.01 1.97 7.51
CA VAL A 107 -5.79 2.62 6.99
C VAL A 107 -6.11 4.00 6.45
N LEU A 108 -7.23 4.16 5.73
CA LEU A 108 -7.69 5.45 5.24
C LEU A 108 -7.98 6.41 6.40
N LEU A 109 -8.61 5.92 7.47
CA LEU A 109 -8.87 6.71 8.68
C LEU A 109 -7.57 7.19 9.33
N HIS A 110 -6.57 6.33 9.50
CA HIS A 110 -5.26 6.74 10.03
C HIS A 110 -4.56 7.75 9.12
N GLN A 111 -4.64 7.57 7.81
CA GLN A 111 -4.05 8.48 6.83
C GLN A 111 -4.74 9.85 6.77
N SER A 112 -5.94 10.00 7.33
CA SER A 112 -6.62 11.30 7.40
C SER A 112 -5.83 12.36 8.16
N ILE A 113 -4.87 11.97 9.02
CA ILE A 113 -3.94 12.91 9.68
C ILE A 113 -3.20 13.77 8.68
N ILE A 114 -2.85 13.23 7.50
CA ILE A 114 -2.17 13.98 6.44
C ILE A 114 -3.05 15.12 5.92
N GLY A 115 -4.32 14.85 5.65
CA GLY A 115 -5.28 15.86 5.24
C GLY A 115 -5.54 16.91 6.30
N LEU A 116 -5.71 16.48 7.54
CA LEU A 116 -5.96 17.37 8.68
C LEU A 116 -4.77 18.31 8.93
N GLU A 117 -3.54 17.79 8.93
CA GLU A 117 -2.34 18.63 9.09
C GLU A 117 -2.11 19.54 7.90
N THR A 118 -2.37 19.05 6.66
CA THR A 118 -2.32 19.88 5.45
C THR A 118 -3.30 21.05 5.57
N LYS A 119 -4.55 20.77 5.96
CA LYS A 119 -5.54 21.83 6.14
C LYS A 119 -5.13 22.82 7.22
N ALA A 120 -4.68 22.35 8.38
CA ALA A 120 -4.22 23.23 9.46
C ALA A 120 -3.03 24.11 9.03
N ALA A 121 -2.11 23.58 8.24
CA ALA A 121 -1.01 24.37 7.68
C ALA A 121 -1.50 25.43 6.68
N LEU A 122 -2.41 25.08 5.80
CA LEU A 122 -3.00 26.02 4.84
C LEU A 122 -3.78 27.15 5.55
N ASP A 123 -4.59 26.80 6.55
CA ASP A 123 -5.35 27.76 7.35
C ASP A 123 -4.42 28.74 8.09
N LYS A 124 -3.30 28.22 8.64
CA LYS A 124 -2.28 29.06 9.33
C LYS A 124 -1.69 30.14 8.40
N TYR A 125 -1.56 29.87 7.13
CA TYR A 125 -1.00 30.80 6.14
C TYR A 125 -2.08 31.50 5.30
N ASN A 126 -3.36 31.33 5.63
CA ASN A 126 -4.51 31.88 4.90
C ASN A 126 -4.50 31.47 3.42
N ILE A 127 -4.13 30.23 3.13
CA ILE A 127 -4.11 29.67 1.78
C ILE A 127 -5.35 28.79 1.58
N VAL A 128 -6.10 29.08 0.52
CA VAL A 128 -7.21 28.22 0.07
C VAL A 128 -6.82 27.60 -1.26
N PRO A 129 -6.66 26.27 -1.35
CA PRO A 129 -6.30 25.63 -2.61
C PRO A 129 -7.51 25.56 -3.55
N ASP A 130 -7.31 25.80 -4.84
CA ASP A 130 -8.31 25.56 -5.88
C ASP A 130 -8.34 24.10 -6.30
N ILE A 131 -7.15 23.46 -6.31
CA ILE A 131 -6.95 22.09 -6.79
C ILE A 131 -6.18 21.28 -5.75
N ILE A 132 -6.67 20.08 -5.48
CA ILE A 132 -6.00 19.10 -4.62
C ILE A 132 -5.69 17.86 -5.46
N ILE A 133 -4.43 17.49 -5.54
CA ILE A 133 -3.96 16.36 -6.37
C ILE A 133 -3.35 15.30 -5.46
N GLY A 134 -3.83 14.06 -5.56
CA GLY A 134 -3.32 12.95 -4.77
C GLY A 134 -3.14 11.67 -5.59
N CYS A 135 -2.14 10.87 -5.21
CA CYS A 135 -1.90 9.56 -5.81
C CYS A 135 -2.90 8.53 -5.29
N ALA A 136 -3.40 7.71 -6.19
CA ALA A 136 -4.30 6.61 -5.89
C ALA A 136 -3.69 5.27 -6.32
N GLY A 137 -3.06 4.58 -5.37
CA GLY A 137 -2.72 3.17 -5.47
C GLY A 137 -3.85 2.36 -4.83
N GLY A 138 -3.68 1.92 -3.58
CA GLY A 138 -4.75 1.31 -2.79
C GLY A 138 -5.84 2.29 -2.31
N GLY A 139 -5.67 3.59 -2.52
CA GLY A 139 -6.67 4.63 -2.24
C GLY A 139 -6.52 5.35 -0.90
N SER A 140 -5.79 4.80 0.08
CA SER A 140 -5.70 5.41 1.42
C SER A 140 -4.90 6.72 1.43
N ASN A 141 -3.87 6.85 0.60
CA ASN A 141 -3.11 8.10 0.46
C ASN A 141 -4.00 9.24 -0.04
N LEU A 142 -4.73 9.01 -1.13
CA LEU A 142 -5.67 9.99 -1.66
C LEU A 142 -6.78 10.30 -0.64
N GLY A 143 -7.43 9.26 -0.11
CA GLY A 143 -8.54 9.40 0.83
C GLY A 143 -8.14 10.14 2.10
N GLY A 144 -6.96 9.85 2.64
CA GLY A 144 -6.41 10.54 3.80
C GLY A 144 -6.17 12.02 3.53
N LEU A 145 -5.50 12.35 2.42
CA LEU A 145 -5.23 13.73 2.02
C LEU A 145 -6.51 14.55 1.85
N ILE A 146 -7.49 14.01 1.11
CA ILE A 146 -8.69 14.78 0.74
C ILE A 146 -9.76 14.82 1.82
N SER A 147 -9.65 14.04 2.89
CA SER A 147 -10.72 13.84 3.88
C SER A 147 -11.34 15.13 4.42
N PRO A 148 -10.60 16.15 4.92
CA PRO A 148 -11.20 17.39 5.41
C PRO A 148 -11.78 18.24 4.28
N PHE A 149 -11.12 18.30 3.13
CA PHE A 149 -11.55 19.07 1.97
C PHE A 149 -12.81 18.48 1.32
N MET A 150 -12.87 17.15 1.22
CA MET A 150 -14.07 16.47 0.74
C MET A 150 -15.25 16.70 1.71
N GLY A 151 -15.00 16.72 3.02
CA GLY A 151 -16.01 17.06 4.01
C GLY A 151 -16.61 18.46 3.77
N GLU A 152 -15.79 19.48 3.57
CA GLU A 152 -16.23 20.84 3.25
C GLU A 152 -17.01 20.89 1.91
N LYS A 153 -16.51 20.18 0.88
CA LYS A 153 -17.19 20.09 -0.42
C LYS A 153 -18.57 19.44 -0.31
N LEU A 154 -18.70 18.35 0.43
CA LEU A 154 -19.98 17.65 0.63
C LEU A 154 -21.01 18.47 1.44
N ARG A 155 -20.54 19.35 2.33
CA ARG A 155 -21.41 20.30 3.05
C ARG A 155 -21.73 21.56 2.25
N GLY A 156 -21.16 21.73 1.06
CA GLY A 156 -21.36 22.92 0.23
C GLY A 156 -20.60 24.17 0.71
N GLU A 157 -19.62 24.01 1.59
CA GLU A 157 -18.85 25.11 2.15
C GLU A 157 -17.79 25.63 1.17
N ARG A 158 -17.23 24.71 0.36
CA ARG A 158 -16.19 24.99 -0.63
C ARG A 158 -16.28 24.02 -1.81
N ASP A 159 -15.87 24.48 -3.00
CA ASP A 159 -15.84 23.66 -4.22
C ASP A 159 -14.41 23.42 -4.70
N TYR A 160 -13.69 22.54 -4.00
CA TYR A 160 -12.36 22.10 -4.42
C TYR A 160 -12.42 21.21 -5.65
N ARG A 161 -11.50 21.43 -6.61
CA ARG A 161 -11.24 20.45 -7.68
C ARG A 161 -10.29 19.37 -7.16
N ILE A 162 -10.78 18.16 -7.00
CA ILE A 162 -9.98 17.03 -6.52
C ILE A 162 -9.61 16.14 -7.69
N ILE A 163 -8.32 15.87 -7.85
CA ILE A 163 -7.75 15.05 -8.93
C ILE A 163 -7.06 13.83 -8.32
N ALA A 164 -7.58 12.64 -8.64
CA ALA A 164 -6.94 11.37 -8.34
C ALA A 164 -6.01 10.97 -9.49
N VAL A 165 -4.76 10.65 -9.17
CA VAL A 165 -3.76 10.21 -10.16
C VAL A 165 -3.43 8.74 -9.91
N GLU A 166 -3.66 7.89 -10.92
CA GLU A 166 -3.34 6.47 -10.87
C GLU A 166 -2.43 6.05 -12.02
N PRO A 167 -1.68 4.92 -11.90
CA PRO A 167 -0.87 4.40 -12.99
C PRO A 167 -1.74 3.91 -14.15
N ALA A 168 -1.36 4.22 -15.38
CA ALA A 168 -2.04 3.72 -16.58
C ALA A 168 -1.99 2.17 -16.69
N SER A 169 -0.99 1.55 -16.07
CA SER A 169 -0.85 0.08 -16.00
C SER A 169 -1.76 -0.59 -14.96
N CYS A 170 -2.35 0.20 -14.05
CA CYS A 170 -3.26 -0.29 -13.01
C CYS A 170 -4.42 0.69 -12.81
N PRO A 171 -5.32 0.85 -13.81
CA PRO A 171 -6.33 1.91 -13.85
C PRO A 171 -7.61 1.53 -13.10
N SER A 172 -7.50 1.26 -11.79
CA SER A 172 -8.61 0.76 -10.97
C SER A 172 -9.79 1.72 -10.91
N PHE A 173 -9.55 3.03 -10.81
CA PHE A 173 -10.64 4.03 -10.74
C PHE A 173 -11.27 4.34 -12.10
N THR A 174 -10.46 4.38 -13.17
CA THR A 174 -10.95 4.78 -14.49
C THR A 174 -11.51 3.61 -15.31
N ARG A 175 -11.05 2.39 -15.08
CA ARG A 175 -11.45 1.19 -15.85
C ARG A 175 -11.91 0.02 -15.00
N GLY A 176 -11.66 0.05 -13.69
CA GLY A 176 -12.07 -0.99 -12.77
C GLY A 176 -13.57 -1.04 -12.54
N LYS A 177 -14.05 -2.16 -12.04
CA LYS A 177 -15.44 -2.37 -11.64
C LYS A 177 -15.52 -2.46 -10.12
N PHE A 178 -16.55 -1.85 -9.52
CA PHE A 178 -16.79 -2.00 -8.09
C PHE A 178 -17.51 -3.32 -7.83
N ALA A 179 -16.76 -4.35 -7.45
CA ALA A 179 -17.24 -5.71 -7.30
C ALA A 179 -16.53 -6.44 -6.14
N TYR A 180 -17.03 -7.62 -5.77
CA TYR A 180 -16.30 -8.54 -4.90
C TYR A 180 -15.22 -9.24 -5.70
N ASP A 181 -13.99 -9.15 -5.23
CA ASP A 181 -12.82 -9.78 -5.84
C ASP A 181 -11.75 -10.09 -4.80
N PHE A 182 -10.74 -10.87 -5.18
CA PHE A 182 -9.54 -11.07 -4.39
C PHE A 182 -8.59 -9.88 -4.57
N CYS A 183 -8.00 -9.39 -3.49
CA CYS A 183 -7.01 -8.31 -3.55
C CYS A 183 -5.61 -8.81 -3.95
N ASP A 184 -5.44 -10.11 -4.15
CA ASP A 184 -4.16 -10.76 -4.38
C ASP A 184 -4.21 -11.79 -5.53
N THR A 185 -3.06 -11.97 -6.20
CA THR A 185 -2.94 -12.82 -7.39
C THR A 185 -3.13 -14.31 -7.06
N GLY A 186 -2.69 -14.77 -5.91
CA GLY A 186 -2.79 -16.16 -5.49
C GLY A 186 -4.13 -16.53 -4.85
N MET A 187 -5.05 -15.58 -4.72
CA MET A 187 -6.38 -15.77 -4.11
C MET A 187 -6.32 -16.38 -2.70
N VAL A 188 -5.31 -16.00 -1.91
CA VAL A 188 -5.14 -16.45 -0.52
C VAL A 188 -5.83 -15.53 0.48
N CYS A 189 -6.19 -14.31 0.05
CA CYS A 189 -6.96 -13.35 0.84
C CYS A 189 -8.46 -13.61 0.74
N PRO A 190 -9.26 -13.14 1.72
CA PRO A 190 -10.72 -13.18 1.60
C PRO A 190 -11.21 -12.22 0.49
N LEU A 191 -12.38 -12.53 -0.06
CA LEU A 191 -13.09 -11.64 -0.97
C LEU A 191 -13.41 -10.30 -0.28
N ALA A 192 -13.12 -9.20 -0.97
CA ALA A 192 -13.47 -7.86 -0.52
C ALA A 192 -14.16 -7.08 -1.64
N LYS A 193 -15.06 -6.18 -1.27
CA LYS A 193 -15.73 -5.31 -2.25
C LYS A 193 -14.86 -4.09 -2.51
N MET A 194 -14.36 -3.96 -3.73
CA MET A 194 -13.41 -2.93 -4.12
C MET A 194 -13.53 -2.60 -5.62
N TYR A 195 -12.81 -1.59 -6.06
CA TYR A 195 -12.53 -1.41 -7.50
C TYR A 195 -11.41 -2.36 -7.91
N THR A 196 -11.68 -3.21 -8.92
CA THR A 196 -10.81 -4.26 -9.40
C THR A 196 -10.73 -4.26 -10.92
#